data_fdbfc33264a46e269c3e809e70bf04be
#
_entry.id   fdbfc33264a46e269c3e809e70bf04be
#
_cell.length_a   1.000
_cell.length_b   1.000
_cell.length_c   1.000
_cell.angle_alpha   90.00
_cell.angle_beta   90.00
_cell.angle_gamma   90.00
#
_symmetry.space_group_name_H-M   'P 1'
#
loop_
_entity.id
_entity.type
_entity.pdbx_description
1 polymer ?
#
loop_
_entity_poly.entity_id
_entity_poly.type
_entity_poly.pdbx_seq_one_letter_code
_entity_poly.pdbx_strand_id
1 'polypeptide(L)'
;MPPAAKKRKQSAAGGDAPSSSKGKAPAPPPDPATAAAADGSDEDSDYDRASLDDAEDDLEGLVGEVLNGEIDDADAANGASHSAVDVLRSGFDPIVVEDARGEAECDDGHALADAGDAEALMQWLVAPADLDDFMRHTWERRAMYVSRNENKNYYAGLLSKDIIDAWLKAGKMRYGVNVDVTSYVDGTRATHNLNDDGSGGVDPSTNETGVAHAATVWRRFEEEKCSLRVLHPQRWRDPLWKQLAAMETFWKCSTGCNAYLTPPDSQGFSPHFDDIDAFVLQLEGKKLWKVYPPRSESEMLPRYSSPNFEQGEIGEPVLEAVLEPGDLLYMPRGTVHQACCVPGAHSLHVTISTNQFNTWADILELAFPQALQQAVAEVPALRRCPPPDLLDALGVAAAGDDASDKDGDANVSGSSSRREALLGVLTELAGAVMRRLPFDDAADQLGKRLMRQMLPPPPSHLSAPKSKSGAEIARTVTDASRVRLMREGAARLALEDGAVAVYHPFENGRLYHMEGGDEEDEVEGHLDDDDAEKEEDEEPGALFFDPEAGPALELLLLSEDAADDGVVVGDVPLQPETRRTELVKRLVAAGVLAVVR
;
A
#
# COMPACT_ATOMS: atom_id res chain seq x y z
N MET A 1 34.12 -19.44 -27.53
CA MET A 1 33.64 -20.73 -28.12
C MET A 1 32.42 -21.13 -27.33
N PRO A 2 31.22 -21.15 -27.88
CA PRO A 2 30.00 -21.57 -27.21
C PRO A 2 29.82 -23.11 -27.31
N PRO A 3 29.20 -23.78 -26.34
CA PRO A 3 28.89 -25.18 -26.43
C PRO A 3 27.54 -25.46 -27.12
N ALA A 4 27.48 -26.62 -27.71
CA ALA A 4 26.55 -27.11 -28.71
C ALA A 4 25.15 -27.43 -28.20
N ALA A 5 24.17 -27.23 -29.09
CA ALA A 5 22.77 -27.64 -28.96
C ALA A 5 22.57 -29.15 -28.96
N LYS A 6 21.78 -29.68 -28.02
CA LYS A 6 21.26 -31.06 -28.04
C LYS A 6 19.86 -31.10 -28.66
N LYS A 7 19.74 -31.79 -29.79
CA LYS A 7 18.48 -32.14 -30.45
C LYS A 7 17.69 -33.15 -29.61
N ARG A 8 16.42 -32.88 -29.40
CA ARG A 8 15.44 -33.84 -28.86
C ARG A 8 14.62 -34.44 -30.00
N LYS A 9 14.56 -35.77 -30.05
CA LYS A 9 13.80 -36.57 -31.00
C LYS A 9 12.31 -36.52 -30.71
N GLN A 10 11.52 -36.33 -31.77
CA GLN A 10 10.07 -36.58 -31.79
C GLN A 10 9.85 -38.11 -31.88
N SER A 11 8.90 -38.61 -31.08
CA SER A 11 8.25 -39.89 -31.32
C SER A 11 6.74 -39.67 -31.43
N ALA A 12 6.19 -40.11 -32.56
CA ALA A 12 4.76 -40.09 -32.86
C ALA A 12 4.10 -41.41 -32.37
N ALA A 13 2.88 -41.27 -31.84
CA ALA A 13 1.81 -42.28 -31.83
C ALA A 13 0.53 -41.48 -31.53
N GLY A 14 -0.49 -41.51 -32.25
CA GLY A 14 -1.38 -42.36 -32.94
C GLY A 14 -2.54 -42.72 -32.00
N GLY A 15 -3.80 -42.22 -32.29
CA GLY A 15 -4.97 -42.95 -31.79
C GLY A 15 -6.11 -42.08 -31.25
N ASP A 16 -7.15 -42.01 -32.05
CA ASP A 16 -8.59 -42.05 -31.78
C ASP A 16 -9.33 -40.83 -31.17
N ALA A 17 -10.20 -40.28 -32.01
CA ALA A 17 -11.31 -39.40 -31.66
C ALA A 17 -12.50 -40.18 -31.07
N PRO A 18 -13.32 -39.57 -30.23
CA PRO A 18 -14.74 -39.87 -30.18
C PRO A 18 -15.65 -38.67 -30.46
N SER A 19 -16.61 -38.99 -31.27
CA SER A 19 -17.91 -38.48 -31.64
C SER A 19 -18.54 -37.30 -30.89
N SER A 20 -19.06 -36.40 -31.74
CA SER A 20 -20.01 -35.31 -31.48
C SER A 20 -21.22 -35.66 -30.60
N SER A 21 -21.50 -34.86 -29.60
CA SER A 21 -22.86 -34.64 -29.10
C SER A 21 -23.23 -33.16 -29.20
N LYS A 22 -24.29 -32.89 -29.92
CA LYS A 22 -24.91 -31.56 -30.15
C LYS A 22 -25.58 -31.13 -28.83
N GLY A 23 -25.05 -30.09 -28.18
CA GLY A 23 -25.69 -29.34 -27.13
C GLY A 23 -26.43 -28.13 -27.71
N LYS A 24 -27.70 -27.98 -27.36
CA LYS A 24 -28.61 -26.92 -27.73
C LYS A 24 -28.16 -25.58 -27.12
N ALA A 25 -28.19 -24.52 -27.92
CA ALA A 25 -28.00 -23.13 -27.46
C ALA A 25 -29.14 -22.69 -26.51
N PRO A 26 -28.88 -21.90 -25.47
CA PRO A 26 -29.91 -21.28 -24.67
C PRO A 26 -30.52 -20.06 -25.39
N ALA A 27 -31.80 -19.80 -25.12
CA ALA A 27 -32.62 -18.74 -25.68
C ALA A 27 -32.22 -17.36 -25.06
N PRO A 28 -32.43 -16.25 -25.83
CA PRO A 28 -32.13 -14.90 -25.31
C PRO A 28 -33.15 -14.45 -24.26
N PRO A 29 -32.75 -13.55 -23.33
CA PRO A 29 -33.63 -12.97 -22.34
C PRO A 29 -34.60 -11.95 -22.94
N PRO A 30 -35.77 -11.69 -22.30
CA PRO A 30 -36.79 -10.80 -22.83
C PRO A 30 -36.48 -9.31 -22.59
N ASP A 31 -36.93 -8.47 -23.53
CA ASP A 31 -36.87 -7.00 -23.49
C ASP A 31 -37.59 -6.40 -22.27
N PRO A 32 -37.05 -5.36 -21.64
CA PRO A 32 -37.74 -4.58 -20.64
C PRO A 32 -38.44 -3.37 -21.25
N ALA A 33 -39.72 -3.48 -21.55
CA ALA A 33 -40.60 -2.33 -21.74
C ALA A 33 -41.95 -2.60 -21.09
N THR A 34 -42.40 -1.59 -20.35
CA THR A 34 -43.73 -1.39 -19.75
C THR A 34 -43.92 -1.86 -18.30
N ALA A 35 -43.79 -0.93 -17.37
CA ALA A 35 -44.72 -0.79 -16.25
C ALA A 35 -44.90 0.68 -15.90
N ALA A 36 -46.13 1.11 -15.96
CA ALA A 36 -46.60 2.48 -15.79
C ALA A 36 -46.74 2.85 -14.29
N ALA A 37 -46.65 4.15 -14.07
CA ALA A 37 -47.07 4.96 -12.96
C ALA A 37 -48.10 4.41 -11.97
N ALA A 38 -47.82 4.57 -10.69
CA ALA A 38 -48.82 4.77 -9.63
C ALA A 38 -48.30 5.81 -8.62
N ASP A 39 -49.15 6.74 -8.40
CA ASP A 39 -49.21 8.01 -7.72
C ASP A 39 -49.07 7.92 -6.19
N GLY A 40 -48.40 8.92 -5.61
CA GLY A 40 -48.86 9.64 -4.40
C GLY A 40 -48.45 9.19 -3.03
N SER A 41 -47.53 9.88 -2.39
CA SER A 41 -47.83 10.83 -1.29
C SER A 41 -46.54 11.29 -0.64
N ASP A 42 -46.41 12.62 -0.58
CA ASP A 42 -45.39 13.38 0.14
C ASP A 42 -45.46 13.09 1.65
N GLU A 43 -44.35 12.73 2.26
CA GLU A 43 -44.02 13.10 3.63
C GLU A 43 -42.57 13.62 3.64
N ASP A 44 -42.48 14.94 3.86
CA ASP A 44 -41.23 15.67 4.10
C ASP A 44 -40.49 15.09 5.30
N SER A 45 -39.28 14.59 5.07
CA SER A 45 -38.24 14.51 6.09
C SER A 45 -37.08 15.40 5.63
N ASP A 46 -36.99 16.57 6.25
CA ASP A 46 -35.80 17.41 6.25
C ASP A 46 -34.63 16.61 6.81
N TYR A 47 -33.89 15.94 5.95
CA TYR A 47 -32.53 15.49 6.25
C TYR A 47 -31.56 16.54 5.74
N ASP A 48 -30.67 16.96 6.62
CA ASP A 48 -29.66 17.98 6.43
C ASP A 48 -28.91 17.84 5.10
N ARG A 49 -29.22 18.76 4.18
CA ARG A 49 -28.60 18.90 2.86
C ARG A 49 -27.22 19.57 2.93
N ALA A 50 -26.82 20.01 4.12
CA ALA A 50 -25.57 20.75 4.33
C ALA A 50 -24.30 19.86 4.25
N SER A 51 -24.38 18.55 4.53
CA SER A 51 -23.21 17.66 4.53
C SER A 51 -22.84 17.12 3.15
N LEU A 52 -23.74 17.17 2.15
CA LEU A 52 -23.45 16.70 0.80
C LEU A 52 -22.83 17.79 -0.08
N ASP A 53 -23.20 19.05 0.15
CA ASP A 53 -22.66 20.18 -0.60
C ASP A 53 -21.18 20.43 -0.24
N ASP A 54 -20.77 20.23 1.03
CA ASP A 54 -19.37 20.34 1.46
C ASP A 54 -18.48 19.21 0.85
N ALA A 55 -19.02 18.01 0.68
CA ALA A 55 -18.30 16.89 0.06
C ALA A 55 -18.16 17.01 -1.46
N GLU A 56 -19.10 17.68 -2.15
CA GLU A 56 -18.98 17.96 -3.59
C GLU A 56 -17.93 19.05 -3.86
N ASP A 57 -17.85 20.08 -3.02
CA ASP A 57 -16.84 21.14 -3.14
C ASP A 57 -15.41 20.60 -2.88
N ASP A 58 -15.24 19.66 -1.94
CA ASP A 58 -13.95 19.00 -1.69
C ASP A 58 -13.53 18.10 -2.87
N LEU A 59 -14.48 17.43 -3.53
CA LEU A 59 -14.20 16.60 -4.72
C LEU A 59 -13.87 17.44 -5.96
N GLU A 60 -14.54 18.58 -6.17
CA GLU A 60 -14.20 19.50 -7.27
C GLU A 60 -12.80 20.13 -7.06
N GLY A 61 -12.43 20.44 -5.82
CA GLY A 61 -11.09 20.87 -5.44
C GLY A 61 -10.03 19.80 -5.74
N LEU A 62 -10.28 18.55 -5.36
CA LEU A 62 -9.41 17.41 -5.61
C LEU A 62 -9.22 17.13 -7.10
N VAL A 63 -10.29 17.22 -7.91
CA VAL A 63 -10.23 17.06 -9.37
C VAL A 63 -9.43 18.18 -10.01
N GLY A 64 -9.56 19.43 -9.53
CA GLY A 64 -8.74 20.57 -9.95
C GLY A 64 -7.26 20.35 -9.66
N GLU A 65 -6.91 19.93 -8.45
CA GLU A 65 -5.53 19.60 -8.05
C GLU A 65 -4.96 18.42 -8.84
N VAL A 66 -5.73 17.35 -9.02
CA VAL A 66 -5.28 16.14 -9.74
C VAL A 66 -5.04 16.41 -11.23
N LEU A 67 -5.88 17.24 -11.88
CA LEU A 67 -5.75 17.47 -13.33
C LEU A 67 -4.84 18.63 -13.70
N ASN A 68 -4.77 19.68 -12.88
CA ASN A 68 -4.07 20.91 -13.26
C ASN A 68 -2.70 21.06 -12.59
N GLY A 69 -2.39 20.29 -11.53
CA GLY A 69 -1.14 20.47 -10.77
C GLY A 69 -0.98 21.91 -10.26
N GLU A 70 -2.09 22.60 -9.96
CA GLU A 70 -2.05 23.98 -9.53
C GLU A 70 -1.38 24.06 -8.14
N ILE A 71 -0.10 24.40 -8.19
CA ILE A 71 0.57 25.02 -7.04
C ILE A 71 -0.07 26.40 -6.90
N ASP A 72 -0.64 26.69 -5.76
CA ASP A 72 -1.26 28.00 -5.46
C ASP A 72 -0.37 29.15 -5.95
N ASP A 73 -0.82 29.88 -6.97
CA ASP A 73 -0.17 31.06 -7.57
C ASP A 73 -0.21 32.29 -6.65
N ALA A 74 -0.19 32.11 -5.34
CA ALA A 74 -0.11 33.25 -4.41
C ALA A 74 1.21 34.03 -4.50
N ASP A 75 2.29 33.44 -5.04
CA ASP A 75 3.63 34.04 -5.16
C ASP A 75 3.99 34.58 -6.55
N ALA A 76 3.14 34.44 -7.57
CA ALA A 76 3.42 34.89 -8.94
C ALA A 76 3.39 36.42 -9.16
N ALA A 77 3.15 37.22 -8.11
CA ALA A 77 3.02 38.68 -8.22
C ALA A 77 4.35 39.45 -8.18
N ASN A 78 5.50 38.78 -7.97
CA ASN A 78 6.81 39.44 -7.98
C ASN A 78 7.61 39.02 -9.23
N GLY A 79 7.67 39.89 -10.23
CA GLY A 79 8.25 39.73 -11.56
C GLY A 79 9.76 39.43 -11.63
N ALA A 80 10.23 38.40 -10.96
CA ALA A 80 11.53 37.79 -11.16
C ALA A 80 11.35 36.51 -11.99
N SER A 81 12.05 36.39 -13.13
CA SER A 81 12.07 35.17 -13.93
C SER A 81 12.81 34.08 -13.15
N HIS A 82 12.09 33.30 -12.37
CA HIS A 82 12.62 32.10 -11.74
C HIS A 82 12.81 31.01 -12.81
N SER A 83 13.92 30.28 -12.72
CA SER A 83 14.11 29.08 -13.58
C SER A 83 13.08 28.01 -13.13
N ALA A 84 12.70 27.10 -14.04
CA ALA A 84 11.82 25.97 -13.70
C ALA A 84 12.32 25.19 -12.46
N VAL A 85 13.64 25.15 -12.24
CA VAL A 85 14.29 24.56 -11.05
C VAL A 85 14.03 25.37 -9.79
N ASP A 86 13.96 26.71 -9.88
CA ASP A 86 13.68 27.57 -8.72
C ASP A 86 12.20 27.51 -8.31
N VAL A 87 11.29 27.36 -9.27
CA VAL A 87 9.86 27.11 -9.02
C VAL A 87 9.65 25.75 -8.35
N LEU A 88 10.31 24.70 -8.84
CA LEU A 88 10.29 23.37 -8.20
C LEU A 88 10.83 23.42 -6.77
N ARG A 89 11.90 24.19 -6.51
CA ARG A 89 12.48 24.32 -5.17
C ARG A 89 11.56 25.01 -4.18
N SER A 90 10.87 26.07 -4.57
CA SER A 90 10.00 26.84 -3.67
C SER A 90 8.80 26.03 -3.15
N GLY A 91 8.32 25.06 -3.94
CA GLY A 91 7.26 24.13 -3.53
C GLY A 91 7.71 23.06 -2.51
N PHE A 92 9.03 22.84 -2.35
CA PHE A 92 9.61 21.81 -1.47
C PHE A 92 10.27 22.39 -0.21
N ASP A 93 10.07 23.66 0.11
CA ASP A 93 10.60 24.22 1.33
C ASP A 93 10.04 23.44 2.54
N PRO A 94 10.90 22.81 3.36
CA PRO A 94 10.47 21.95 4.44
C PRO A 94 9.81 22.78 5.55
N ILE A 95 8.80 22.18 6.20
CA ILE A 95 8.18 22.74 7.39
C ILE A 95 8.99 22.31 8.61
N VAL A 96 9.38 23.28 9.45
CA VAL A 96 10.03 23.02 10.73
C VAL A 96 9.09 23.44 11.85
N VAL A 97 8.76 22.49 12.72
CA VAL A 97 7.83 22.69 13.84
C VAL A 97 8.55 22.40 15.16
N GLU A 98 8.42 23.28 16.12
CA GLU A 98 8.92 23.08 17.49
C GLU A 98 7.77 22.71 18.41
N ASP A 99 7.86 21.55 19.05
CA ASP A 99 6.87 21.10 20.02
C ASP A 99 7.16 21.70 21.41
N ALA A 100 6.32 22.60 21.85
CA ALA A 100 6.44 23.25 23.16
C ALA A 100 5.55 22.59 24.23
N ARG A 101 4.87 21.47 23.92
CA ARG A 101 4.01 20.76 24.87
C ARG A 101 4.85 20.05 25.93
N GLY A 102 4.35 19.94 27.15
CA GLY A 102 5.00 19.21 28.22
C GLY A 102 4.88 17.69 28.08
N GLU A 103 5.77 16.92 28.74
CA GLU A 103 5.77 15.43 28.71
C GLU A 103 4.40 14.83 29.08
N ALA A 104 3.66 15.42 30.01
CA ALA A 104 2.36 14.91 30.47
C ALA A 104 1.21 15.04 29.42
N GLU A 105 1.41 15.85 28.40
CA GLU A 105 0.39 16.08 27.34
C GLU A 105 0.62 15.22 26.10
N CYS A 106 1.68 14.40 26.10
CA CYS A 106 2.18 13.78 24.87
C CYS A 106 2.27 12.24 24.89
N ASP A 107 1.94 11.57 26.01
CA ASP A 107 2.26 10.13 26.20
C ASP A 107 1.03 9.21 26.07
N ASP A 108 0.26 9.33 25.01
CA ASP A 108 -0.91 8.47 24.76
C ASP A 108 -0.91 7.73 23.42
N GLY A 109 0.17 7.81 22.63
CA GLY A 109 0.25 7.09 21.36
C GLY A 109 0.06 5.58 21.48
N HIS A 110 0.52 4.96 22.57
CA HIS A 110 0.27 3.54 22.83
C HIS A 110 -1.19 3.26 23.16
N ALA A 111 -1.82 4.13 23.95
CA ALA A 111 -3.23 4.01 24.30
C ALA A 111 -4.14 4.21 23.07
N LEU A 112 -3.80 5.17 22.21
CA LEU A 112 -4.51 5.40 20.93
C LEU A 112 -4.41 4.19 20.01
N ALA A 113 -3.21 3.63 19.84
CA ALA A 113 -3.02 2.41 19.05
C ALA A 113 -3.77 1.21 19.64
N ASP A 114 -3.84 1.10 20.98
CA ASP A 114 -4.61 0.05 21.66
C ASP A 114 -6.13 0.23 21.52
N ALA A 115 -6.59 1.47 21.48
CA ALA A 115 -7.99 1.80 21.24
C ALA A 115 -8.42 1.55 19.78
N GLY A 116 -7.47 1.48 18.84
CA GLY A 116 -7.73 1.36 17.41
C GLY A 116 -8.18 2.68 16.75
N ASP A 117 -8.00 3.80 17.44
CA ASP A 117 -8.31 5.13 16.92
C ASP A 117 -7.20 5.59 15.97
N ALA A 118 -7.42 5.36 14.69
CA ALA A 118 -6.42 5.59 13.65
C ALA A 118 -6.17 7.07 13.39
N GLU A 119 -7.22 7.91 13.42
CA GLU A 119 -7.12 9.34 13.20
C GLU A 119 -6.42 10.03 14.36
N ALA A 120 -6.84 9.75 15.60
CA ALA A 120 -6.17 10.27 16.80
C ALA A 120 -4.70 9.83 16.88
N LEU A 121 -4.37 8.59 16.42
CA LEU A 121 -2.98 8.15 16.31
C LEU A 121 -2.19 8.99 15.30
N MET A 122 -2.76 9.27 14.13
CA MET A 122 -2.10 10.09 13.11
C MET A 122 -1.94 11.54 13.60
N GLN A 123 -2.97 12.11 14.25
CA GLN A 123 -2.86 13.42 14.88
C GLN A 123 -1.75 13.45 15.95
N TRP A 124 -1.64 12.41 16.78
CA TRP A 124 -0.55 12.26 17.74
C TRP A 124 0.82 12.19 17.05
N LEU A 125 0.93 11.43 15.96
CA LEU A 125 2.18 11.23 15.23
C LEU A 125 2.73 12.56 14.68
N VAL A 126 1.89 13.37 14.01
CA VAL A 126 2.29 14.61 13.37
C VAL A 126 2.29 15.83 14.31
N ALA A 127 1.64 15.70 15.47
CA ALA A 127 1.55 16.80 16.45
C ALA A 127 2.92 17.43 16.74
N PRO A 128 3.01 18.73 17.03
CA PRO A 128 1.91 19.65 17.29
C PRO A 128 1.26 20.23 16.02
N ALA A 129 1.68 19.78 14.82
CA ALA A 129 0.97 20.12 13.60
C ALA A 129 -0.45 19.55 13.67
N ASP A 130 -1.42 20.28 13.16
CA ASP A 130 -2.78 19.81 12.97
C ASP A 130 -2.81 18.79 11.83
N LEU A 131 -3.61 17.73 11.96
CA LEU A 131 -3.64 16.64 10.97
C LEU A 131 -4.24 17.11 9.64
N ASP A 132 -5.29 17.93 9.67
CA ASP A 132 -5.90 18.48 8.47
C ASP A 132 -4.94 19.42 7.74
N ASP A 133 -4.22 20.26 8.49
CA ASP A 133 -3.18 21.12 7.91
C ASP A 133 -2.02 20.31 7.34
N PHE A 134 -1.64 19.22 8.02
CA PHE A 134 -0.62 18.28 7.49
C PHE A 134 -1.08 17.65 6.17
N MET A 135 -2.31 17.16 6.09
CA MET A 135 -2.86 16.55 4.87
C MET A 135 -2.96 17.55 3.72
N ARG A 136 -3.38 18.80 3.98
CA ARG A 136 -3.57 19.82 2.94
C ARG A 136 -2.26 20.45 2.46
N HIS A 137 -1.27 20.64 3.34
CA HIS A 137 -0.11 21.50 3.04
C HIS A 137 1.24 20.78 3.09
N THR A 138 1.29 19.55 3.62
CA THR A 138 2.54 18.80 3.83
C THR A 138 2.56 17.46 3.11
N TRP A 139 1.46 16.71 3.23
CA TRP A 139 1.34 15.37 2.65
C TRP A 139 1.60 15.38 1.14
N GLU A 140 2.51 14.49 0.67
CA GLU A 140 2.95 14.37 -0.73
C GLU A 140 3.52 15.67 -1.36
N ARG A 141 3.72 16.73 -0.58
CA ARG A 141 4.16 18.04 -1.09
C ARG A 141 5.58 18.40 -0.62
N ARG A 142 5.86 18.28 0.66
CA ARG A 142 7.14 18.72 1.25
C ARG A 142 7.51 17.94 2.50
N ALA A 143 8.80 17.94 2.85
CA ALA A 143 9.25 17.36 4.10
C ALA A 143 8.80 18.20 5.31
N MET A 144 8.57 17.53 6.45
CA MET A 144 8.30 18.18 7.74
C MET A 144 9.22 17.61 8.82
N TYR A 145 9.92 18.49 9.52
CA TYR A 145 10.70 18.16 10.69
C TYR A 145 10.00 18.69 11.95
N VAL A 146 9.70 17.80 12.90
CA VAL A 146 9.15 18.15 14.21
C VAL A 146 10.22 17.89 15.27
N SER A 147 10.68 18.96 15.93
CA SER A 147 11.54 18.88 17.10
C SER A 147 10.71 18.77 18.37
N ARG A 148 10.89 17.69 19.12
CA ARG A 148 10.18 17.45 20.40
C ARG A 148 10.88 18.11 21.61
N ASN A 149 11.99 18.84 21.38
CA ASN A 149 12.73 19.57 22.42
C ASN A 149 13.00 18.74 23.67
N GLU A 150 12.29 18.99 24.77
CA GLU A 150 12.46 18.33 26.07
C GLU A 150 11.75 16.96 26.14
N ASN A 151 10.82 16.66 25.21
CA ASN A 151 10.02 15.43 25.23
C ASN A 151 10.74 14.25 24.56
N LYS A 152 11.88 13.85 25.10
CA LYS A 152 12.74 12.78 24.54
C LYS A 152 12.11 11.39 24.61
N ASN A 153 11.03 11.23 25.37
CA ASN A 153 10.36 9.95 25.57
C ASN A 153 9.16 9.74 24.64
N TYR A 154 8.87 10.68 23.72
CA TYR A 154 7.68 10.65 22.88
C TYR A 154 7.48 9.31 22.14
N TYR A 155 8.55 8.73 21.63
CA TYR A 155 8.57 7.42 20.98
C TYR A 155 9.22 6.32 21.81
N ALA A 156 9.49 6.59 23.10
CA ALA A 156 10.09 5.59 23.98
C ALA A 156 9.19 4.34 24.07
N GLY A 157 9.81 3.20 24.10
CA GLY A 157 9.07 1.94 24.16
C GLY A 157 8.71 1.33 22.80
N LEU A 158 8.86 2.03 21.67
CA LEU A 158 8.69 1.42 20.35
C LEU A 158 9.75 0.35 20.07
N LEU A 159 11.02 0.69 20.18
CA LEU A 159 12.15 -0.21 19.98
C LEU A 159 13.38 0.35 20.69
N SER A 160 14.34 -0.53 21.05
CA SER A 160 15.63 -0.13 21.60
C SER A 160 16.76 -1.03 21.10
N LYS A 161 18.01 -0.56 21.22
CA LYS A 161 19.21 -1.36 20.93
C LYS A 161 19.24 -2.65 21.75
N ASP A 162 18.81 -2.61 23.00
CA ASP A 162 18.78 -3.77 23.88
C ASP A 162 17.80 -4.85 23.41
N ILE A 163 16.67 -4.44 22.82
CA ILE A 163 15.70 -5.36 22.22
C ILE A 163 16.30 -6.03 20.96
N ILE A 164 17.00 -5.27 20.11
CA ILE A 164 17.71 -5.80 18.93
C ILE A 164 18.78 -6.79 19.37
N ASP A 165 19.57 -6.47 20.41
CA ASP A 165 20.58 -7.36 20.99
C ASP A 165 19.95 -8.67 21.50
N ALA A 166 18.82 -8.58 22.19
CA ALA A 166 18.09 -9.75 22.67
C ALA A 166 17.61 -10.65 21.51
N TRP A 167 17.15 -10.08 20.40
CA TRP A 167 16.75 -10.84 19.21
C TRP A 167 17.93 -11.52 18.51
N LEU A 168 19.07 -10.83 18.38
CA LEU A 168 20.30 -11.41 17.85
C LEU A 168 20.80 -12.57 18.73
N LYS A 169 20.84 -12.40 20.04
CA LYS A 169 21.25 -13.44 21.00
C LYS A 169 20.31 -14.63 21.02
N ALA A 170 19.03 -14.41 20.77
CA ALA A 170 18.03 -15.48 20.66
C ALA A 170 18.08 -16.22 19.29
N GLY A 171 18.94 -15.81 18.34
CA GLY A 171 19.05 -16.40 17.02
C GLY A 171 17.80 -16.19 16.12
N LYS A 172 17.01 -15.14 16.39
CA LYS A 172 15.79 -14.85 15.65
C LYS A 172 16.04 -14.16 14.30
N MET A 173 17.21 -13.55 14.14
CA MET A 173 17.49 -12.69 12.97
C MET A 173 18.32 -13.44 11.93
N ARG A 174 17.86 -13.37 10.67
CA ARG A 174 18.52 -13.94 9.49
C ARG A 174 18.98 -12.80 8.58
N TYR A 175 20.15 -12.94 7.98
CA TYR A 175 20.66 -11.95 7.03
C TYR A 175 19.78 -11.83 5.80
N GLY A 176 19.52 -10.60 5.34
CA GLY A 176 18.68 -10.33 4.17
C GLY A 176 17.17 -10.49 4.39
N VAL A 177 16.75 -11.17 5.49
CA VAL A 177 15.33 -11.35 5.85
C VAL A 177 14.92 -10.43 7.00
N ASN A 178 15.73 -10.40 8.07
CA ASN A 178 15.41 -9.64 9.26
C ASN A 178 16.48 -8.61 9.61
N VAL A 179 17.69 -8.76 9.10
CA VAL A 179 18.79 -7.83 9.33
C VAL A 179 19.75 -7.77 8.15
N ASP A 180 20.11 -6.53 7.79
CA ASP A 180 21.26 -6.24 6.93
C ASP A 180 22.32 -5.50 7.73
N VAL A 181 23.58 -5.86 7.47
CA VAL A 181 24.75 -5.16 7.99
C VAL A 181 25.39 -4.41 6.83
N THR A 182 25.41 -3.08 6.90
CA THR A 182 25.83 -2.23 5.78
C THR A 182 26.86 -1.21 6.20
N SER A 183 27.74 -0.84 5.27
CA SER A 183 28.66 0.29 5.40
C SER A 183 28.58 1.20 4.19
N TYR A 184 28.89 2.49 4.40
CA TYR A 184 29.07 3.46 3.33
C TYR A 184 30.35 4.25 3.61
N VAL A 185 31.39 3.97 2.84
CA VAL A 185 32.72 4.54 3.01
C VAL A 185 33.24 4.99 1.65
N ASP A 186 33.78 6.20 1.57
CA ASP A 186 34.36 6.78 0.35
C ASP A 186 33.43 6.67 -0.90
N GLY A 187 32.13 6.94 -0.69
CA GLY A 187 31.13 6.91 -1.76
C GLY A 187 30.65 5.49 -2.15
N THR A 188 31.13 4.45 -1.44
CA THR A 188 30.79 3.07 -1.78
C THR A 188 29.98 2.43 -0.66
N ARG A 189 28.76 1.92 -1.00
CA ARG A 189 27.95 1.08 -0.11
C ARG A 189 28.35 -0.38 -0.24
N ALA A 190 28.51 -1.07 0.88
CA ALA A 190 28.73 -2.50 0.93
C ALA A 190 27.77 -3.16 1.92
N THR A 191 27.34 -4.40 1.60
CA THR A 191 26.52 -5.26 2.46
C THR A 191 27.37 -6.42 2.97
N HIS A 192 27.33 -6.68 4.28
CA HIS A 192 28.21 -7.61 5.01
C HIS A 192 27.38 -8.75 5.65
N ASN A 193 26.46 -9.34 4.93
CA ASN A 193 25.52 -10.36 5.40
C ASN A 193 26.18 -11.75 5.47
N LEU A 194 27.24 -11.87 6.26
CA LEU A 194 27.97 -13.13 6.44
C LEU A 194 28.61 -13.16 7.83
N ASN A 195 28.59 -14.31 8.51
CA ASN A 195 29.26 -14.50 9.78
C ASN A 195 30.79 -14.69 9.61
N ASP A 196 31.55 -14.51 10.69
CA ASP A 196 33.03 -14.65 10.67
C ASP A 196 33.50 -16.07 10.32
N ASP A 197 32.68 -17.07 10.58
CA ASP A 197 32.93 -18.49 10.23
C ASP A 197 32.51 -18.86 8.80
N GLY A 198 32.04 -17.86 8.01
CA GLY A 198 31.56 -18.04 6.67
C GLY A 198 30.12 -18.54 6.55
N SER A 199 29.43 -18.77 7.67
CA SER A 199 27.99 -19.07 7.67
C SER A 199 27.14 -17.80 7.51
N GLY A 200 25.85 -17.96 7.28
CA GLY A 200 24.91 -16.83 7.16
C GLY A 200 24.59 -16.41 5.73
N GLY A 201 25.35 -16.87 4.73
CA GLY A 201 25.01 -16.68 3.33
C GLY A 201 23.78 -17.49 2.88
N VAL A 202 23.30 -17.23 1.66
CA VAL A 202 22.21 -18.01 1.06
C VAL A 202 22.66 -19.46 0.85
N ASP A 203 21.92 -20.42 1.37
CA ASP A 203 22.13 -21.84 1.08
C ASP A 203 21.62 -22.14 -0.34
N PRO A 204 22.50 -22.59 -1.27
CA PRO A 204 22.09 -22.81 -2.65
C PRO A 204 21.07 -23.94 -2.83
N SER A 205 20.89 -24.80 -1.83
CA SER A 205 19.98 -25.94 -1.89
C SER A 205 18.56 -25.60 -1.40
N THR A 206 18.44 -24.71 -0.44
CA THR A 206 17.17 -24.31 0.18
C THR A 206 16.75 -22.88 -0.17
N ASN A 207 17.66 -22.10 -0.78
CA ASN A 207 17.52 -20.64 -0.99
C ASN A 207 17.29 -19.84 0.32
N GLU A 208 17.52 -20.47 1.48
CA GLU A 208 17.40 -19.79 2.77
C GLU A 208 18.70 -19.11 3.18
N THR A 209 18.59 -17.96 3.84
CA THR A 209 19.74 -17.26 4.44
C THR A 209 20.01 -17.77 5.86
N GLY A 210 21.27 -17.68 6.29
CA GLY A 210 21.67 -18.15 7.61
C GLY A 210 21.36 -17.15 8.72
N VAL A 211 21.37 -17.66 9.96
CA VAL A 211 21.19 -16.86 11.19
C VAL A 211 22.36 -15.91 11.34
N ALA A 212 22.06 -14.65 11.69
CA ALA A 212 23.05 -13.63 12.02
C ALA A 212 23.57 -13.85 13.45
N HIS A 213 24.88 -14.09 13.59
CA HIS A 213 25.51 -14.31 14.90
C HIS A 213 25.75 -12.98 15.62
N ALA A 214 25.20 -12.84 16.82
CA ALA A 214 25.33 -11.61 17.61
C ALA A 214 26.78 -11.13 17.75
N ALA A 215 27.75 -12.04 17.98
CA ALA A 215 29.15 -11.69 18.09
C ALA A 215 29.71 -11.02 16.82
N THR A 216 29.42 -11.59 15.63
CA THR A 216 29.85 -11.02 14.36
C THR A 216 29.17 -9.68 14.09
N VAL A 217 27.85 -9.61 14.29
CA VAL A 217 27.07 -8.37 14.05
C VAL A 217 27.58 -7.22 14.91
N TRP A 218 27.78 -7.45 16.23
CA TRP A 218 28.28 -6.41 17.14
C TRP A 218 29.73 -6.04 16.88
N ARG A 219 30.61 -6.99 16.52
CA ARG A 219 31.98 -6.66 16.11
C ARG A 219 31.97 -5.74 14.86
N ARG A 220 31.16 -6.05 13.84
CA ARG A 220 31.04 -5.18 12.66
C ARG A 220 30.49 -3.80 13.02
N PHE A 221 29.52 -3.73 13.92
CA PHE A 221 28.96 -2.47 14.42
C PHE A 221 30.00 -1.63 15.18
N GLU A 222 30.72 -2.25 16.12
CA GLU A 222 31.61 -1.52 17.04
C GLU A 222 32.98 -1.20 16.40
N GLU A 223 33.57 -2.18 15.70
CA GLU A 223 34.93 -2.07 15.17
C GLU A 223 34.94 -1.61 13.70
N GLU A 224 34.07 -2.18 12.84
CA GLU A 224 34.05 -1.85 11.41
C GLU A 224 33.09 -0.69 11.07
N LYS A 225 32.38 -0.15 12.06
CA LYS A 225 31.44 0.96 11.90
C LYS A 225 30.29 0.69 10.92
N CYS A 226 29.86 -0.58 10.81
CA CYS A 226 28.73 -0.95 10.00
C CYS A 226 27.40 -0.58 10.69
N SER A 227 26.42 -0.11 9.92
CA SER A 227 25.05 0.10 10.36
C SER A 227 24.25 -1.20 10.26
N LEU A 228 23.25 -1.36 11.13
CA LEU A 228 22.26 -2.43 11.04
C LEU A 228 20.96 -1.85 10.52
N ARG A 229 20.40 -2.45 9.47
CA ARG A 229 19.01 -2.28 9.08
C ARG A 229 18.23 -3.50 9.55
N VAL A 230 17.33 -3.31 10.52
CA VAL A 230 16.41 -4.36 10.99
C VAL A 230 15.13 -4.26 10.17
N LEU A 231 14.85 -5.32 9.43
CA LEU A 231 13.70 -5.41 8.55
C LEU A 231 12.48 -5.90 9.33
N HIS A 232 11.36 -5.25 9.13
CA HIS A 232 10.04 -5.64 9.66
C HIS A 232 10.01 -5.93 11.17
N PRO A 233 10.51 -5.03 12.06
CA PRO A 233 10.54 -5.27 13.50
C PRO A 233 9.16 -5.45 14.13
N GLN A 234 8.08 -5.00 13.47
CA GLN A 234 6.69 -5.23 13.88
C GLN A 234 6.35 -6.72 14.04
N ARG A 235 7.08 -7.62 13.38
CA ARG A 235 6.89 -9.07 13.51
C ARG A 235 7.05 -9.57 14.93
N TRP A 236 7.93 -8.95 15.70
CA TRP A 236 8.26 -9.36 17.08
C TRP A 236 8.00 -8.28 18.12
N ARG A 237 7.68 -7.06 17.70
CA ARG A 237 7.48 -5.92 18.58
C ARG A 237 6.03 -5.45 18.58
N ASP A 238 5.28 -5.74 19.67
CA ASP A 238 3.87 -5.42 19.79
C ASP A 238 3.54 -3.92 19.66
N PRO A 239 4.29 -2.98 20.28
CA PRO A 239 4.05 -1.56 20.07
C PRO A 239 4.10 -1.14 18.61
N LEU A 240 5.09 -1.60 17.84
CA LEU A 240 5.18 -1.31 16.41
C LEU A 240 4.04 -1.97 15.63
N TRP A 241 3.70 -3.23 15.92
CA TRP A 241 2.55 -3.89 15.30
C TRP A 241 1.27 -3.09 15.46
N LYS A 242 0.97 -2.63 16.69
CA LYS A 242 -0.24 -1.87 16.98
C LYS A 242 -0.29 -0.54 16.22
N GLN A 243 0.84 0.18 16.18
CA GLN A 243 0.92 1.44 15.46
C GLN A 243 0.77 1.26 13.95
N LEU A 244 1.48 0.32 13.35
CA LEU A 244 1.35 0.05 11.92
C LEU A 244 -0.07 -0.36 11.57
N ALA A 245 -0.66 -1.25 12.36
CA ALA A 245 -2.02 -1.68 12.15
C ALA A 245 -3.05 -0.53 12.21
N ALA A 246 -2.87 0.47 13.08
CA ALA A 246 -3.69 1.67 13.11
C ALA A 246 -3.42 2.58 11.90
N MET A 247 -2.16 2.71 11.47
CA MET A 247 -1.81 3.47 10.27
C MET A 247 -2.37 2.82 8.99
N GLU A 248 -2.38 1.48 8.89
CA GLU A 248 -3.06 0.78 7.78
C GLU A 248 -4.56 1.08 7.75
N THR A 249 -5.19 1.24 8.91
CA THR A 249 -6.59 1.65 8.99
C THR A 249 -6.81 3.06 8.49
N PHE A 250 -5.93 4.00 8.82
CA PHE A 250 -6.00 5.39 8.36
C PHE A 250 -5.74 5.51 6.85
N TRP A 251 -4.58 5.02 6.40
CA TRP A 251 -4.14 5.18 5.01
C TRP A 251 -4.85 4.26 4.02
N LYS A 252 -5.57 3.25 4.48
CA LYS A 252 -6.18 2.20 3.65
C LYS A 252 -5.16 1.58 2.66
N CYS A 253 -3.92 1.42 3.13
CA CYS A 253 -2.84 0.75 2.40
C CYS A 253 -1.91 0.04 3.38
N SER A 254 -1.09 -0.89 2.88
CA SER A 254 -0.09 -1.58 3.69
C SER A 254 0.95 -0.61 4.22
N THR A 255 1.36 -0.78 5.47
CA THR A 255 2.43 0.00 6.11
C THR A 255 3.60 -0.89 6.52
N GLY A 256 4.80 -0.51 6.09
CA GLY A 256 6.04 -1.18 6.46
C GLY A 256 6.77 -0.49 7.59
N CYS A 257 7.74 -1.18 8.18
CA CYS A 257 8.66 -0.57 9.15
C CYS A 257 10.04 -1.20 9.04
N ASN A 258 11.06 -0.34 9.00
CA ASN A 258 12.45 -0.73 9.17
C ASN A 258 13.09 0.06 10.30
N ALA A 259 14.00 -0.57 11.06
CA ALA A 259 14.78 0.14 12.05
C ALA A 259 16.26 0.23 11.61
N TYR A 260 16.87 1.36 11.90
CA TYR A 260 18.26 1.63 11.53
C TYR A 260 19.07 1.99 12.77
N LEU A 261 20.01 1.11 13.12
CA LEU A 261 20.96 1.31 14.19
C LEU A 261 22.33 1.62 13.59
N THR A 262 22.82 2.84 13.80
CA THR A 262 24.04 3.38 13.20
C THR A 262 25.06 3.70 14.28
N PRO A 263 26.32 3.20 14.21
CA PRO A 263 27.35 3.54 15.18
C PRO A 263 27.82 5.00 15.05
N PRO A 264 28.48 5.56 16.08
CA PRO A 264 28.99 6.94 16.06
C PRO A 264 29.90 7.20 14.85
N ASP A 265 29.82 8.40 14.28
CA ASP A 265 30.65 8.86 13.18
C ASP A 265 30.56 8.00 11.92
N SER A 266 29.41 7.39 11.64
CA SER A 266 29.23 6.52 10.48
C SER A 266 27.94 6.77 9.72
N GLN A 267 27.92 6.26 8.49
CA GLN A 267 26.78 6.26 7.58
C GLN A 267 26.65 4.86 6.98
N GLY A 268 25.43 4.37 6.83
CA GLY A 268 25.18 3.03 6.29
C GLY A 268 24.67 3.01 4.85
N PHE A 269 24.18 4.14 4.33
CA PHE A 269 23.48 4.23 3.05
C PHE A 269 23.95 5.44 2.25
N SER A 270 24.01 5.29 0.92
CA SER A 270 24.26 6.38 -0.04
C SER A 270 23.07 7.34 -0.06
N PRO A 271 23.24 8.56 -0.61
CA PRO A 271 22.10 9.40 -0.95
C PRO A 271 21.17 8.69 -1.94
N HIS A 272 19.86 8.75 -1.71
CA HIS A 272 18.82 8.13 -2.54
C HIS A 272 17.46 8.74 -2.21
N PHE A 273 16.44 8.41 -2.98
CA PHE A 273 15.04 8.57 -2.59
C PHE A 273 14.32 7.22 -2.59
N ASP A 274 13.29 7.13 -1.78
CA ASP A 274 12.42 5.97 -1.70
C ASP A 274 11.10 6.22 -2.47
N ASP A 275 10.42 5.13 -2.82
CA ASP A 275 9.10 5.06 -3.46
C ASP A 275 7.96 4.98 -2.44
N ILE A 276 8.21 5.38 -1.20
CA ILE A 276 7.28 5.38 -0.08
C ILE A 276 7.26 6.74 0.63
N ASP A 277 6.14 7.08 1.23
CA ASP A 277 6.06 8.17 2.17
C ASP A 277 6.63 7.72 3.51
N ALA A 278 7.64 8.42 4.00
CA ALA A 278 8.45 7.99 5.13
C ALA A 278 8.20 8.83 6.39
N PHE A 279 7.86 8.17 7.51
CA PHE A 279 7.84 8.75 8.85
C PHE A 279 9.05 8.21 9.63
N VAL A 280 10.06 9.04 9.81
CA VAL A 280 11.28 8.72 10.55
C VAL A 280 11.13 9.15 12.00
N LEU A 281 11.09 8.19 12.92
CA LEU A 281 10.94 8.41 14.36
C LEU A 281 12.28 8.16 15.05
N GLN A 282 12.92 9.19 15.60
CA GLN A 282 14.18 9.06 16.30
C GLN A 282 13.96 8.50 17.72
N LEU A 283 14.61 7.37 18.05
CA LEU A 283 14.40 6.66 19.31
C LEU A 283 15.58 6.83 20.28
N GLU A 284 16.83 6.65 19.80
CA GLU A 284 18.03 6.72 20.63
C GLU A 284 19.13 7.52 19.92
N GLY A 285 19.90 8.27 20.70
CA GLY A 285 21.03 9.04 20.19
C GLY A 285 20.64 10.12 19.18
N LYS A 286 21.57 10.52 18.32
CA LYS A 286 21.38 11.65 17.40
C LYS A 286 21.84 11.31 16.00
N LYS A 287 21.10 11.80 15.01
CA LYS A 287 21.44 11.59 13.59
C LYS A 287 21.26 12.88 12.81
N LEU A 288 22.29 13.28 12.07
CA LEU A 288 22.23 14.40 11.15
C LEU A 288 21.58 13.90 9.86
N TRP A 289 20.48 14.53 9.47
CA TRP A 289 19.79 14.32 8.22
C TRP A 289 20.00 15.50 7.29
N LYS A 290 20.18 15.19 6.01
CA LYS A 290 20.20 16.15 4.91
C LYS A 290 19.13 15.74 3.92
N VAL A 291 18.21 16.64 3.65
CA VAL A 291 17.07 16.45 2.74
C VAL A 291 17.25 17.37 1.55
N TYR A 292 17.01 16.85 0.37
CA TYR A 292 17.16 17.54 -0.90
C TYR A 292 15.86 17.48 -1.69
N PRO A 293 15.56 18.49 -2.52
CA PRO A 293 14.39 18.43 -3.39
C PRO A 293 14.59 17.35 -4.47
N PRO A 294 13.53 16.85 -5.11
CA PRO A 294 13.62 16.08 -6.33
C PRO A 294 14.46 16.83 -7.37
N ARG A 295 15.29 16.10 -8.13
CA ARG A 295 16.20 16.70 -9.12
C ARG A 295 15.48 17.15 -10.39
N SER A 296 14.27 16.60 -10.62
CA SER A 296 13.40 16.91 -11.75
C SER A 296 11.95 16.59 -11.38
N GLU A 297 11.00 17.12 -12.15
CA GLU A 297 9.58 16.82 -12.02
C GLU A 297 9.29 15.32 -12.16
N SER A 298 10.03 14.60 -12.99
CA SER A 298 9.87 13.15 -13.16
C SER A 298 10.31 12.30 -11.96
N GLU A 299 10.97 12.90 -10.96
CA GLU A 299 11.34 12.26 -9.70
C GLU A 299 10.38 12.59 -8.56
N MET A 300 9.35 13.41 -8.83
CA MET A 300 8.30 13.68 -7.85
C MET A 300 7.34 12.49 -7.76
N LEU A 301 7.01 12.08 -6.53
CA LEU A 301 6.09 10.99 -6.23
C LEU A 301 6.36 9.72 -7.09
N PRO A 302 7.59 9.20 -7.10
CA PRO A 302 7.98 8.10 -7.95
C PRO A 302 7.31 6.80 -7.51
N ARG A 303 7.09 5.90 -8.46
CA ARG A 303 6.58 4.53 -8.18
C ARG A 303 7.68 3.53 -7.84
N TYR A 304 8.95 3.90 -7.99
CA TYR A 304 10.12 3.05 -7.71
C TYR A 304 11.22 3.87 -7.06
N SER A 305 11.92 3.27 -6.11
CA SER A 305 13.08 3.88 -5.45
C SER A 305 14.20 4.19 -6.45
N SER A 306 15.00 5.22 -6.14
CA SER A 306 16.15 5.60 -6.97
C SER A 306 17.31 4.61 -6.84
N PRO A 307 18.23 4.60 -7.82
CA PRO A 307 19.59 4.11 -7.58
C PRO A 307 20.29 4.99 -6.54
N ASN A 308 21.46 4.52 -6.07
CA ASN A 308 22.32 5.33 -5.21
C ASN A 308 22.91 6.51 -6.02
N PHE A 309 22.87 7.71 -5.45
CA PHE A 309 23.45 8.91 -6.06
C PHE A 309 24.86 9.21 -5.56
N GLU A 310 25.65 9.84 -6.41
CA GLU A 310 26.88 10.49 -6.00
C GLU A 310 26.59 11.89 -5.42
N GLN A 311 27.46 12.38 -4.52
CA GLN A 311 27.26 13.67 -3.86
C GLN A 311 27.14 14.85 -4.86
N GLY A 312 27.79 14.77 -6.02
CA GLY A 312 27.72 15.78 -7.08
C GLY A 312 26.41 15.82 -7.87
N GLU A 313 25.53 14.81 -7.69
CA GLU A 313 24.27 14.68 -8.44
C GLU A 313 23.06 15.28 -7.71
N ILE A 314 23.15 15.53 -6.39
CA ILE A 314 22.01 15.86 -5.54
C ILE A 314 21.89 17.34 -5.16
N GLY A 315 22.86 18.17 -5.51
CA GLY A 315 22.83 19.61 -5.23
C GLY A 315 22.98 19.98 -3.76
N GLU A 316 22.38 21.13 -3.37
CA GLU A 316 22.41 21.62 -2.00
C GLU A 316 21.18 21.14 -1.23
N PRO A 317 21.30 20.78 0.05
CA PRO A 317 20.16 20.38 0.87
C PRO A 317 19.23 21.56 1.16
N VAL A 318 17.93 21.29 1.19
CA VAL A 318 16.89 22.24 1.64
C VAL A 318 16.65 22.14 3.15
N LEU A 319 17.05 21.04 3.79
CA LEU A 319 17.02 20.86 5.23
C LEU A 319 18.29 20.15 5.70
N GLU A 320 18.93 20.71 6.72
CA GLU A 320 19.92 20.02 7.54
C GLU A 320 19.44 20.04 8.99
N ALA A 321 19.12 18.88 9.55
CA ALA A 321 18.62 18.78 10.91
C ALA A 321 19.26 17.62 11.67
N VAL A 322 19.60 17.85 12.95
CA VAL A 322 20.03 16.79 13.86
C VAL A 322 18.80 16.30 14.62
N LEU A 323 18.30 15.12 14.25
CA LEU A 323 17.20 14.50 14.97
C LEU A 323 17.70 13.95 16.31
N GLU A 324 16.98 14.26 17.38
CA GLU A 324 17.15 13.76 18.73
C GLU A 324 16.00 12.83 19.12
N PRO A 325 16.12 12.01 20.19
CA PRO A 325 15.03 11.13 20.60
C PRO A 325 13.71 11.89 20.77
N GLY A 326 12.63 11.34 20.22
CA GLY A 326 11.30 11.96 20.19
C GLY A 326 11.02 12.76 18.92
N ASP A 327 12.02 13.16 18.13
CA ASP A 327 11.83 13.93 16.91
C ASP A 327 11.23 13.08 15.77
N LEU A 328 10.46 13.75 14.89
CA LEU A 328 9.89 13.21 13.67
C LEU A 328 10.47 13.91 12.45
N LEU A 329 10.80 13.15 11.41
CA LEU A 329 11.02 13.67 10.06
C LEU A 329 10.08 12.92 9.10
N TYR A 330 9.13 13.64 8.52
CA TYR A 330 8.30 13.15 7.41
C TYR A 330 8.95 13.55 6.08
N MET A 331 8.97 12.62 5.14
CA MET A 331 9.46 12.85 3.78
C MET A 331 8.49 12.20 2.78
N PRO A 332 7.94 12.98 1.84
CA PRO A 332 7.22 12.40 0.70
C PRO A 332 8.14 11.49 -0.12
N ARG A 333 7.56 10.51 -0.79
CA ARG A 333 8.31 9.70 -1.77
C ARG A 333 8.96 10.59 -2.84
N GLY A 334 10.15 10.21 -3.30
CA GLY A 334 10.95 11.03 -4.22
C GLY A 334 11.85 12.07 -3.54
N THR A 335 11.70 12.26 -2.23
CA THR A 335 12.57 13.16 -1.46
C THR A 335 13.96 12.56 -1.32
N VAL A 336 14.96 13.17 -1.98
CA VAL A 336 16.35 12.71 -1.87
C VAL A 336 16.85 12.99 -0.46
N HIS A 337 17.48 11.99 0.16
CA HIS A 337 17.97 12.13 1.52
C HIS A 337 19.26 11.34 1.77
N GLN A 338 20.00 11.76 2.78
CA GLN A 338 21.11 11.04 3.37
C GLN A 338 21.21 11.37 4.85
N ALA A 339 21.80 10.45 5.63
CA ALA A 339 21.93 10.66 7.06
C ALA A 339 23.19 10.02 7.61
N CYS A 340 23.88 10.73 8.53
CA CYS A 340 25.04 10.23 9.25
C CYS A 340 24.85 10.38 10.76
N CYS A 341 25.37 9.42 11.50
CA CYS A 341 25.37 9.47 12.96
C CYS A 341 26.37 10.50 13.46
N VAL A 342 25.97 11.32 14.44
CA VAL A 342 26.87 12.31 15.03
C VAL A 342 27.89 11.64 15.99
N PRO A 343 29.03 12.32 16.29
CA PRO A 343 30.00 11.79 17.23
C PRO A 343 29.44 11.51 18.63
N GLY A 344 29.97 10.50 19.29
CA GLY A 344 29.83 10.27 20.73
C GLY A 344 28.79 9.24 21.15
N ALA A 345 27.74 8.98 20.36
CA ALA A 345 26.73 7.96 20.64
C ALA A 345 26.22 7.30 19.36
N HIS A 346 25.70 6.08 19.45
CA HIS A 346 24.96 5.47 18.34
C HIS A 346 23.64 6.22 18.08
N SER A 347 23.04 5.98 16.95
CA SER A 347 21.69 6.44 16.61
C SER A 347 20.79 5.25 16.30
N LEU A 348 19.59 5.23 16.86
CA LEU A 348 18.52 4.30 16.49
C LEU A 348 17.29 5.11 16.11
N HIS A 349 16.76 4.85 14.91
CA HIS A 349 15.44 5.33 14.49
C HIS A 349 14.66 4.19 13.83
N VAL A 350 13.35 4.33 13.79
CA VAL A 350 12.47 3.55 12.92
C VAL A 350 11.97 4.43 11.79
N THR A 351 11.84 3.86 10.60
CA THR A 351 11.14 4.47 9.48
C THR A 351 9.89 3.66 9.23
N ILE A 352 8.73 4.30 9.37
CA ILE A 352 7.43 3.73 8.97
C ILE A 352 7.17 4.21 7.55
N SER A 353 6.88 3.27 6.66
CA SER A 353 6.63 3.50 5.24
C SER A 353 5.17 3.24 4.90
N THR A 354 4.59 4.08 4.03
CA THR A 354 3.20 3.95 3.58
C THR A 354 3.06 4.34 2.11
N ASN A 355 1.93 3.99 1.49
CA ASN A 355 1.55 4.34 0.12
C ASN A 355 2.48 3.82 -1.00
N GLN A 356 3.18 2.72 -0.80
CA GLN A 356 3.83 2.01 -1.89
C GLN A 356 2.77 1.32 -2.77
N PHE A 357 2.82 1.54 -4.08
CA PHE A 357 1.83 1.01 -5.04
C PHE A 357 0.37 1.28 -4.64
N ASN A 358 0.12 2.45 -4.10
CA ASN A 358 -1.22 2.93 -3.72
C ASN A 358 -1.49 4.29 -4.36
N THR A 359 -1.49 4.33 -5.69
CA THR A 359 -1.63 5.55 -6.50
C THR A 359 -2.79 5.45 -7.47
N TRP A 360 -3.20 6.57 -8.07
CA TRP A 360 -4.18 6.57 -9.15
C TRP A 360 -3.78 5.67 -10.32
N ALA A 361 -2.47 5.53 -10.60
CA ALA A 361 -1.97 4.63 -11.62
C ALA A 361 -2.26 3.17 -11.28
N ASP A 362 -2.16 2.77 -10.01
CA ASP A 362 -2.41 1.39 -9.58
C ASP A 362 -3.88 0.99 -9.78
N ILE A 363 -4.83 1.92 -9.52
CA ILE A 363 -6.25 1.70 -9.81
C ILE A 363 -6.48 1.57 -11.32
N LEU A 364 -5.85 2.44 -12.12
CA LEU A 364 -6.00 2.40 -13.57
C LEU A 364 -5.38 1.13 -14.18
N GLU A 365 -4.25 0.65 -13.65
CA GLU A 365 -3.63 -0.61 -14.09
C GLU A 365 -4.54 -1.83 -13.85
N LEU A 366 -5.37 -1.80 -12.81
CA LEU A 366 -6.39 -2.83 -12.58
C LEU A 366 -7.60 -2.67 -13.52
N ALA A 367 -8.02 -1.43 -13.78
CA ALA A 367 -9.24 -1.16 -14.55
C ALA A 367 -9.06 -1.33 -16.08
N PHE A 368 -7.91 -0.94 -16.64
CA PHE A 368 -7.70 -0.93 -18.09
C PHE A 368 -7.79 -2.31 -18.77
N PRO A 369 -7.19 -3.40 -18.25
CA PRO A 369 -7.30 -4.72 -18.86
C PRO A 369 -8.75 -5.21 -18.97
N GLN A 370 -9.55 -5.00 -17.94
CA GLN A 370 -10.97 -5.39 -17.90
C GLN A 370 -11.79 -4.55 -18.89
N ALA A 371 -11.57 -3.22 -18.90
CA ALA A 371 -12.21 -2.33 -19.86
C ALA A 371 -11.91 -2.74 -21.31
N LEU A 372 -10.67 -3.14 -21.62
CA LEU A 372 -10.29 -3.62 -22.94
C LEU A 372 -11.00 -4.92 -23.29
N GLN A 373 -11.08 -5.88 -22.38
CA GLN A 373 -11.79 -7.15 -22.59
C GLN A 373 -13.27 -6.89 -22.90
N GLN A 374 -13.93 -6.06 -22.09
CA GLN A 374 -15.33 -5.70 -22.30
C GLN A 374 -15.52 -4.96 -23.63
N ALA A 375 -14.66 -3.99 -23.94
CA ALA A 375 -14.73 -3.26 -25.21
C ALA A 375 -14.55 -4.19 -26.41
N VAL A 376 -13.63 -5.15 -26.35
CA VAL A 376 -13.42 -6.16 -27.40
C VAL A 376 -14.66 -7.03 -27.57
N ALA A 377 -15.37 -7.40 -26.51
CA ALA A 377 -16.61 -8.17 -26.59
C ALA A 377 -17.75 -7.38 -27.26
N GLU A 378 -17.90 -6.11 -26.90
CA GLU A 378 -19.05 -5.29 -27.28
C GLU A 378 -18.85 -4.46 -28.56
N VAL A 379 -17.62 -4.04 -28.89
CA VAL A 379 -17.29 -3.14 -29.99
C VAL A 379 -16.69 -3.90 -31.16
N PRO A 380 -17.47 -4.22 -32.24
CA PRO A 380 -16.96 -4.98 -33.38
C PRO A 380 -15.75 -4.34 -34.07
N ALA A 381 -15.61 -3.02 -33.99
CA ALA A 381 -14.49 -2.29 -34.60
C ALA A 381 -13.13 -2.70 -34.00
N LEU A 382 -13.08 -3.00 -32.70
CA LEU A 382 -11.86 -3.48 -32.02
C LEU A 382 -11.44 -4.90 -32.49
N ARG A 383 -12.33 -5.67 -33.05
CA ARG A 383 -12.05 -7.01 -33.61
C ARG A 383 -11.68 -7.02 -35.08
N ARG A 384 -11.67 -5.86 -35.74
CA ARG A 384 -11.25 -5.74 -37.14
C ARG A 384 -9.74 -5.70 -37.24
N CYS A 385 -9.18 -6.28 -38.30
CA CYS A 385 -7.78 -6.13 -38.61
C CYS A 385 -7.46 -4.67 -38.94
N PRO A 386 -6.33 -4.13 -38.50
CA PRO A 386 -5.85 -2.85 -38.96
C PRO A 386 -5.54 -2.90 -40.46
N PRO A 387 -5.54 -1.74 -41.15
CA PRO A 387 -5.19 -1.70 -42.56
C PRO A 387 -3.74 -2.14 -42.80
N PRO A 388 -3.43 -2.75 -43.98
CA PRO A 388 -2.07 -3.29 -44.22
C PRO A 388 -0.94 -2.27 -44.14
N ASP A 389 -1.23 -1.01 -44.40
CA ASP A 389 -0.28 0.11 -44.36
C ASP A 389 -0.10 0.75 -42.99
N LEU A 390 -0.68 0.14 -41.92
CA LEU A 390 -0.54 0.68 -40.54
C LEU A 390 0.92 0.83 -40.14
N LEU A 391 1.73 -0.20 -40.35
CA LEU A 391 3.13 -0.21 -39.97
C LEU A 391 4.02 0.69 -40.83
N ASP A 392 3.57 1.03 -42.03
CA ASP A 392 4.25 2.00 -42.89
C ASP A 392 3.98 3.45 -42.45
N ALA A 393 2.77 3.70 -41.92
CA ALA A 393 2.32 5.04 -41.54
C ALA A 393 2.58 5.37 -40.06
N LEU A 394 2.73 4.37 -39.17
CA LEU A 394 2.97 4.54 -37.74
C LEU A 394 4.32 3.93 -37.33
N GLY A 395 4.98 4.59 -36.42
CA GLY A 395 6.29 4.19 -35.87
C GLY A 395 7.09 5.42 -35.48
N VAL A 396 8.13 5.24 -34.64
CA VAL A 396 8.97 6.35 -34.18
C VAL A 396 9.70 7.02 -35.36
N ALA A 397 10.16 6.24 -36.33
CA ALA A 397 10.81 6.77 -37.54
C ALA A 397 9.85 7.60 -38.42
N ALA A 398 8.60 7.15 -38.56
CA ALA A 398 7.56 7.87 -39.31
C ALA A 398 7.10 9.17 -38.61
N ALA A 399 7.33 9.33 -37.31
CA ALA A 399 6.99 10.54 -36.55
C ALA A 399 8.00 11.69 -36.79
N GLY A 400 9.22 11.39 -37.29
CA GLY A 400 10.28 12.38 -37.51
C GLY A 400 10.16 13.18 -38.81
N ASP A 401 9.35 12.70 -39.75
CA ASP A 401 9.24 13.34 -41.09
C ASP A 401 8.37 14.62 -41.06
N ASP A 402 7.52 14.81 -40.06
CA ASP A 402 6.70 16.03 -39.91
C ASP A 402 7.51 17.31 -39.58
N ALA A 403 8.76 17.18 -39.10
CA ALA A 403 9.58 18.33 -38.70
C ALA A 403 10.50 18.90 -39.80
N SER A 404 10.62 18.24 -40.94
CA SER A 404 11.58 18.63 -41.98
C SER A 404 10.97 19.28 -43.24
N ASP A 405 9.64 19.42 -43.32
CA ASP A 405 8.97 19.92 -44.51
C ASP A 405 9.06 21.44 -44.65
N LYS A 406 10.23 21.93 -45.14
CA LYS A 406 10.35 23.26 -45.71
C LYS A 406 10.43 23.28 -47.24
N ASP A 407 10.47 22.12 -47.89
CA ASP A 407 10.54 22.02 -49.36
C ASP A 407 9.35 21.16 -49.81
N GLY A 408 8.33 21.85 -50.35
CA GLY A 408 7.00 21.34 -50.72
C GLY A 408 6.98 20.18 -51.74
N ASP A 409 7.28 18.98 -51.34
CA ASP A 409 7.12 17.77 -52.11
C ASP A 409 5.74 17.14 -51.85
N ALA A 410 4.88 17.08 -52.85
CA ALA A 410 3.47 16.63 -52.74
C ALA A 410 3.32 15.17 -52.27
N ASN A 411 4.40 14.39 -52.22
CA ASN A 411 4.37 12.98 -51.79
C ASN A 411 4.46 12.85 -50.27
N VAL A 412 5.04 13.83 -49.56
CA VAL A 412 5.18 13.87 -48.10
C VAL A 412 3.84 14.26 -47.43
N SER A 413 3.08 15.17 -48.09
CA SER A 413 1.74 15.59 -47.62
C SER A 413 0.74 14.44 -47.49
N GLY A 414 0.85 13.38 -48.32
CA GLY A 414 -0.04 12.21 -48.29
C GLY A 414 0.27 11.27 -47.11
N SER A 415 1.50 11.17 -46.66
CA SER A 415 1.94 10.34 -45.53
C SER A 415 1.47 10.92 -44.19
N SER A 416 1.62 12.25 -44.00
CA SER A 416 1.15 12.96 -42.81
C SER A 416 -0.35 12.83 -42.60
N SER A 417 -1.15 13.07 -43.68
CA SER A 417 -2.63 12.92 -43.67
C SER A 417 -3.05 11.49 -43.32
N ARG A 418 -2.32 10.46 -43.82
CA ARG A 418 -2.65 9.06 -43.55
C ARG A 418 -2.36 8.70 -42.08
N ARG A 419 -1.24 9.16 -41.55
CA ARG A 419 -0.86 9.03 -40.13
C ARG A 419 -1.91 9.65 -39.21
N GLU A 420 -2.33 10.89 -39.48
CA GLU A 420 -3.37 11.60 -38.72
C GLU A 420 -4.68 10.84 -38.71
N ALA A 421 -5.10 10.33 -39.85
CA ALA A 421 -6.33 9.54 -39.96
C ALA A 421 -6.26 8.26 -39.12
N LEU A 422 -5.13 7.54 -39.12
CA LEU A 422 -4.93 6.33 -38.30
C LEU A 422 -4.87 6.64 -36.81
N LEU A 423 -4.21 7.71 -36.40
CA LEU A 423 -4.21 8.19 -35.03
C LEU A 423 -5.62 8.56 -34.56
N GLY A 424 -6.43 9.22 -35.43
CA GLY A 424 -7.81 9.51 -35.14
C GLY A 424 -8.63 8.24 -34.87
N VAL A 425 -8.48 7.20 -35.70
CA VAL A 425 -9.15 5.91 -35.48
C VAL A 425 -8.70 5.27 -34.16
N LEU A 426 -7.42 5.26 -33.87
CA LEU A 426 -6.89 4.70 -32.62
C LEU A 426 -7.40 5.47 -31.39
N THR A 427 -7.48 6.81 -31.47
CA THR A 427 -8.04 7.65 -30.41
C THR A 427 -9.52 7.35 -30.16
N GLU A 428 -10.31 7.18 -31.19
CA GLU A 428 -11.71 6.79 -31.07
C GLU A 428 -11.88 5.41 -30.41
N LEU A 429 -11.05 4.44 -30.82
CA LEU A 429 -11.07 3.10 -30.24
C LEU A 429 -10.60 3.11 -28.77
N ALA A 430 -9.57 3.90 -28.44
CA ALA A 430 -9.14 4.10 -27.05
C ALA A 430 -10.25 4.75 -26.22
N GLY A 431 -10.95 5.75 -26.75
CA GLY A 431 -12.12 6.35 -26.11
C GLY A 431 -13.25 5.34 -25.85
N ALA A 432 -13.43 4.35 -26.73
CA ALA A 432 -14.39 3.28 -26.48
C ALA A 432 -14.00 2.36 -25.31
N VAL A 433 -12.70 2.14 -25.08
CA VAL A 433 -12.19 1.41 -23.91
C VAL A 433 -12.38 2.24 -22.65
N MET A 434 -11.97 3.52 -22.66
CA MET A 434 -12.05 4.41 -21.49
C MET A 434 -13.47 4.56 -20.93
N ARG A 435 -14.49 4.57 -21.81
CA ARG A 435 -15.89 4.61 -21.36
C ARG A 435 -16.40 3.35 -20.66
N ARG A 436 -15.56 2.34 -20.51
CA ARG A 436 -15.87 1.03 -19.91
C ARG A 436 -14.98 0.71 -18.72
N LEU A 437 -14.23 1.71 -18.20
CA LEU A 437 -13.38 1.50 -17.03
C LEU A 437 -14.25 1.10 -15.83
N PRO A 438 -14.07 -0.11 -15.28
CA PRO A 438 -14.84 -0.60 -14.16
C PRO A 438 -14.14 -0.19 -12.84
N PHE A 439 -14.34 1.07 -12.45
CA PHE A 439 -13.64 1.60 -11.27
C PHE A 439 -14.03 0.90 -9.97
N ASP A 440 -15.30 0.49 -9.84
CA ASP A 440 -15.75 -0.24 -8.65
C ASP A 440 -15.06 -1.60 -8.53
N ASP A 441 -14.99 -2.37 -9.64
CA ASP A 441 -14.28 -3.66 -9.66
C ASP A 441 -12.78 -3.48 -9.40
N ALA A 442 -12.16 -2.42 -9.95
CA ALA A 442 -10.76 -2.11 -9.69
C ALA A 442 -10.52 -1.76 -8.22
N ALA A 443 -11.43 -0.98 -7.61
CA ALA A 443 -11.38 -0.66 -6.19
C ALA A 443 -11.57 -1.90 -5.31
N ASP A 444 -12.43 -2.84 -5.70
CA ASP A 444 -12.61 -4.11 -4.99
C ASP A 444 -11.35 -4.99 -5.09
N GLN A 445 -10.69 -5.06 -6.27
CA GLN A 445 -9.43 -5.77 -6.42
C GLN A 445 -8.29 -5.14 -5.60
N LEU A 446 -8.22 -3.80 -5.55
CA LEU A 446 -7.27 -3.10 -4.68
C LEU A 446 -7.56 -3.39 -3.20
N GLY A 447 -8.83 -3.34 -2.81
CA GLY A 447 -9.27 -3.67 -1.44
C GLY A 447 -8.98 -5.13 -1.06
N LYS A 448 -9.20 -6.08 -1.97
CA LYS A 448 -8.81 -7.49 -1.80
C LYS A 448 -7.31 -7.65 -1.55
N ARG A 449 -6.46 -6.99 -2.40
CA ARG A 449 -5.00 -6.98 -2.21
C ARG A 449 -4.63 -6.41 -0.84
N LEU A 450 -5.25 -5.30 -0.44
CA LEU A 450 -5.05 -4.69 0.86
C LEU A 450 -5.36 -5.66 2.01
N MET A 451 -6.54 -6.29 2.00
CA MET A 451 -6.94 -7.23 3.06
C MET A 451 -5.96 -8.40 3.20
N ARG A 452 -5.37 -8.86 2.10
CA ARG A 452 -4.36 -9.94 2.12
C ARG A 452 -3.00 -9.48 2.66
N GLN A 453 -2.66 -8.21 2.50
CA GLN A 453 -1.36 -7.65 2.89
C GLN A 453 -1.35 -7.02 4.28
N MET A 454 -2.50 -6.56 4.78
CA MET A 454 -2.60 -5.90 6.08
C MET A 454 -2.15 -6.82 7.23
N LEU A 455 -1.58 -6.19 8.26
CA LEU A 455 -1.34 -6.84 9.54
C LEU A 455 -2.65 -7.37 10.14
N PRO A 456 -2.63 -8.58 10.73
CA PRO A 456 -3.77 -9.02 11.51
C PRO A 456 -4.04 -7.99 12.61
N PRO A 457 -5.30 -7.65 12.89
CA PRO A 457 -5.63 -6.70 13.95
C PRO A 457 -5.06 -7.14 15.30
N PRO A 458 -4.41 -6.21 16.04
CA PRO A 458 -3.91 -6.53 17.38
C PRO A 458 -5.06 -6.95 18.31
N PRO A 459 -4.81 -7.77 19.34
CA PRO A 459 -5.78 -8.09 20.34
C PRO A 459 -6.37 -6.82 20.98
N SER A 460 -7.68 -6.66 20.94
CA SER A 460 -8.41 -5.54 21.53
C SER A 460 -9.23 -6.01 22.74
N HIS A 461 -9.88 -5.05 23.40
CA HIS A 461 -10.85 -5.36 24.47
C HIS A 461 -12.06 -6.17 23.98
N LEU A 462 -12.34 -6.15 22.67
CA LEU A 462 -13.37 -6.95 22.00
C LEU A 462 -12.92 -8.38 21.73
N SER A 463 -11.61 -8.62 21.76
CA SER A 463 -11.07 -9.95 21.51
C SER A 463 -11.54 -10.94 22.57
N ALA A 464 -11.73 -12.18 22.13
CA ALA A 464 -12.06 -13.27 23.04
C ALA A 464 -11.03 -13.40 24.17
N PRO A 465 -11.46 -13.81 25.38
CA PRO A 465 -10.53 -14.26 26.39
C PRO A 465 -9.61 -15.34 25.78
N LYS A 466 -8.32 -15.30 26.08
CA LYS A 466 -7.29 -16.27 25.56
C LYS A 466 -7.69 -17.76 25.75
N SER A 467 -8.74 -18.05 26.52
CA SER A 467 -9.25 -19.38 26.81
C SER A 467 -10.33 -19.88 25.83
N LYS A 468 -10.82 -19.05 24.89
CA LYS A 468 -11.87 -19.42 23.94
C LYS A 468 -11.46 -19.05 22.53
N SER A 469 -11.61 -19.97 21.60
CA SER A 469 -11.45 -19.72 20.16
C SER A 469 -12.66 -18.95 19.58
N GLY A 470 -12.47 -18.28 18.42
CA GLY A 470 -13.59 -17.66 17.68
C GLY A 470 -14.73 -18.66 17.43
N ALA A 471 -14.41 -19.90 17.08
CA ALA A 471 -15.37 -20.98 16.86
C ALA A 471 -16.18 -21.34 18.13
N GLU A 472 -15.57 -21.28 19.32
CA GLU A 472 -16.29 -21.50 20.58
C GLU A 472 -17.28 -20.38 20.91
N ILE A 473 -16.89 -19.13 20.61
CA ILE A 473 -17.75 -17.95 20.80
C ILE A 473 -18.88 -17.97 19.78
N ALA A 474 -18.60 -18.27 18.52
CA ALA A 474 -19.60 -18.38 17.46
C ALA A 474 -20.76 -19.35 17.84
N ARG A 475 -20.48 -20.46 18.55
CA ARG A 475 -21.49 -21.38 19.01
C ARG A 475 -22.46 -20.75 20.03
N THR A 476 -22.10 -19.64 20.68
CA THR A 476 -22.96 -18.95 21.65
C THR A 476 -23.87 -17.90 21.01
N VAL A 477 -23.71 -17.61 19.73
CA VAL A 477 -24.48 -16.60 18.99
C VAL A 477 -25.92 -17.08 18.80
N THR A 478 -26.85 -16.20 19.13
CA THR A 478 -28.30 -16.35 18.98
C THR A 478 -28.88 -15.06 18.41
N ASP A 479 -30.16 -15.05 18.03
CA ASP A 479 -30.83 -13.83 17.55
C ASP A 479 -30.87 -12.71 18.60
N ALA A 480 -30.79 -13.02 19.88
CA ALA A 480 -30.71 -12.03 20.96
C ALA A 480 -29.27 -11.47 21.16
N SER A 481 -28.29 -12.05 20.51
CA SER A 481 -26.92 -11.58 20.61
C SER A 481 -26.74 -10.24 19.89
N ARG A 482 -25.85 -9.39 20.41
CA ARG A 482 -25.40 -8.16 19.76
C ARG A 482 -23.98 -8.39 19.28
N VAL A 483 -23.70 -8.03 18.04
CA VAL A 483 -22.39 -8.17 17.42
C VAL A 483 -21.92 -6.82 16.87
N ARG A 484 -20.63 -6.60 16.86
CA ARG A 484 -20.04 -5.42 16.23
C ARG A 484 -18.72 -5.79 15.53
N LEU A 485 -18.26 -4.93 14.63
CA LEU A 485 -16.96 -5.10 13.99
C LEU A 485 -15.84 -5.24 15.03
N MET A 486 -14.94 -6.20 14.83
CA MET A 486 -13.74 -6.34 15.66
C MET A 486 -12.83 -5.13 15.49
N ARG A 487 -12.78 -4.58 14.29
CA ARG A 487 -12.00 -3.43 13.91
C ARG A 487 -12.58 -2.79 12.65
N GLU A 488 -12.76 -1.48 12.66
CA GLU A 488 -13.16 -0.70 11.51
C GLU A 488 -12.14 -0.85 10.36
N GLY A 489 -12.61 -0.91 9.12
CA GLY A 489 -11.78 -1.03 7.92
C GLY A 489 -11.04 -2.37 7.75
N ALA A 490 -11.26 -3.36 8.66
CA ALA A 490 -10.67 -4.69 8.56
C ALA A 490 -11.59 -5.73 7.91
N ALA A 491 -12.46 -5.29 7.02
CA ALA A 491 -13.27 -6.16 6.16
C ALA A 491 -13.61 -5.42 4.86
N ARG A 492 -13.60 -6.12 3.73
CA ARG A 492 -14.02 -5.60 2.43
C ARG A 492 -15.04 -6.52 1.81
N LEU A 493 -16.16 -5.94 1.33
CA LEU A 493 -17.14 -6.64 0.51
C LEU A 493 -16.73 -6.54 -0.96
N ALA A 494 -16.86 -7.64 -1.70
CA ALA A 494 -16.71 -7.67 -3.15
C ALA A 494 -17.72 -8.65 -3.75
N LEU A 495 -18.04 -8.45 -5.04
CA LEU A 495 -18.86 -9.40 -5.81
C LEU A 495 -17.94 -10.18 -6.74
N GLU A 496 -17.81 -11.48 -6.53
CA GLU A 496 -16.95 -12.36 -7.34
C GLU A 496 -17.71 -13.62 -7.74
N ASP A 497 -17.69 -13.96 -9.03
CA ASP A 497 -18.29 -15.18 -9.61
C ASP A 497 -19.76 -15.44 -9.20
N GLY A 498 -20.50 -14.36 -8.93
CA GLY A 498 -21.91 -14.43 -8.53
C GLY A 498 -22.11 -14.72 -7.04
N ALA A 499 -21.08 -14.63 -6.22
CA ALA A 499 -21.12 -14.68 -4.76
C ALA A 499 -20.75 -13.32 -4.15
N VAL A 500 -21.11 -13.09 -2.89
CA VAL A 500 -20.62 -11.98 -2.08
C VAL A 500 -19.43 -12.48 -1.27
N ALA A 501 -18.26 -11.93 -1.54
CA ALA A 501 -17.02 -12.21 -0.82
C ALA A 501 -16.81 -11.19 0.33
N VAL A 502 -16.35 -11.67 1.48
CA VAL A 502 -15.88 -10.86 2.60
C VAL A 502 -14.40 -11.15 2.78
N TYR A 503 -13.54 -10.22 2.36
CA TYR A 503 -12.10 -10.29 2.58
C TYR A 503 -11.72 -9.66 3.90
N HIS A 504 -10.76 -10.26 4.64
CA HIS A 504 -10.35 -9.79 5.95
C HIS A 504 -8.89 -10.18 6.29
N PRO A 505 -8.17 -9.39 7.12
CA PRO A 505 -6.79 -9.66 7.50
C PRO A 505 -6.62 -10.51 8.77
N PHE A 506 -7.69 -11.06 9.36
CA PHE A 506 -7.65 -11.72 10.68
C PHE A 506 -6.86 -13.03 10.66
N GLU A 507 -6.71 -13.68 9.49
CA GLU A 507 -5.94 -14.90 9.28
C GLU A 507 -4.53 -14.64 8.74
N ASN A 508 -4.18 -13.38 8.47
CA ASN A 508 -2.86 -13.03 7.98
C ASN A 508 -1.76 -13.34 9.00
N GLY A 509 -0.63 -13.84 8.53
CA GLY A 509 0.51 -14.13 9.36
C GLY A 509 1.32 -12.88 9.68
N ARG A 510 1.30 -12.39 10.94
CA ARG A 510 2.14 -11.26 11.36
C ARG A 510 3.63 -11.44 11.04
N LEU A 511 4.12 -12.68 11.10
CA LEU A 511 5.53 -13.00 10.84
C LEU A 511 5.92 -12.84 9.37
N TYR A 512 4.95 -12.93 8.47
CA TYR A 512 5.16 -12.86 7.02
C TYR A 512 4.74 -11.51 6.42
N HIS A 513 4.30 -10.58 7.26
CA HIS A 513 3.93 -9.25 6.83
C HIS A 513 5.08 -8.57 6.08
N MET A 514 4.81 -8.07 4.87
CA MET A 514 5.76 -7.48 3.93
C MET A 514 6.82 -8.48 3.36
N GLU A 515 6.61 -9.78 3.49
CA GLU A 515 7.36 -10.79 2.73
C GLU A 515 6.58 -11.14 1.47
N GLY A 516 7.13 -10.80 0.32
CA GLY A 516 6.66 -11.22 -0.99
C GLY A 516 5.24 -10.76 -1.33
N GLY A 517 5.12 -9.68 -2.04
CA GLY A 517 3.84 -9.14 -2.45
C GLY A 517 3.76 -8.76 -3.92
N ASP A 518 4.41 -9.46 -4.87
CA ASP A 518 4.29 -9.11 -6.29
C ASP A 518 4.39 -10.29 -7.27
N GLU A 519 4.20 -11.51 -6.82
CA GLU A 519 4.00 -12.61 -7.76
C GLU A 519 2.86 -13.49 -7.24
N GLU A 520 1.98 -13.91 -8.14
CA GLU A 520 1.03 -15.02 -8.01
C GLU A 520 1.80 -16.34 -7.77
N ASP A 521 2.81 -16.31 -6.92
CA ASP A 521 3.51 -17.50 -6.48
C ASP A 521 2.70 -18.14 -5.35
N GLU A 522 2.15 -19.28 -5.68
CA GLU A 522 1.59 -20.28 -4.80
C GLU A 522 2.37 -20.28 -3.48
N VAL A 523 1.79 -19.70 -2.43
CA VAL A 523 2.26 -19.90 -1.08
C VAL A 523 1.96 -21.38 -0.75
N GLU A 524 2.86 -22.27 -1.13
CA GLU A 524 2.98 -23.55 -0.44
C GLU A 524 3.39 -23.23 1.00
N GLY A 525 2.38 -22.96 1.81
CA GLY A 525 2.55 -22.84 3.24
C GLY A 525 3.16 -24.12 3.78
N HIS A 526 4.36 -24.04 4.32
CA HIS A 526 4.80 -25.00 5.32
C HIS A 526 3.89 -24.82 6.54
N LEU A 527 2.75 -25.50 6.46
CA LEU A 527 1.94 -25.83 7.63
C LEU A 527 2.57 -27.10 8.20
N ASP A 528 2.98 -27.01 9.46
CA ASP A 528 3.27 -28.20 10.25
C ASP A 528 2.11 -29.19 10.07
N ASP A 529 2.45 -30.40 9.62
CA ASP A 529 1.56 -31.55 9.50
C ASP A 529 0.92 -31.86 10.85
N ASP A 530 -0.29 -31.40 11.10
CA ASP A 530 -1.23 -32.04 12.00
C ASP A 530 -2.67 -31.79 11.50
N ASP A 531 -3.19 -32.81 10.81
CA ASP A 531 -4.57 -33.18 10.57
C ASP A 531 -5.70 -32.15 10.78
N ALA A 532 -6.09 -31.46 9.72
CA ALA A 532 -7.49 -31.10 9.48
C ALA A 532 -7.74 -31.13 7.97
N GLU A 533 -8.62 -32.02 7.54
CA GLU A 533 -9.25 -31.98 6.22
C GLU A 533 -9.88 -30.58 6.04
N LYS A 534 -9.14 -29.64 5.42
CA LYS A 534 -9.70 -28.39 4.92
C LYS A 534 -10.44 -28.74 3.65
N GLU A 535 -11.71 -28.36 3.58
CA GLU A 535 -12.47 -28.37 2.32
C GLU A 535 -11.64 -27.55 1.29
N GLU A 536 -11.35 -28.15 0.13
CA GLU A 536 -10.37 -27.69 -0.88
C GLU A 536 -10.72 -26.37 -1.61
N ASP A 537 -11.73 -25.59 -1.16
CA ASP A 537 -12.28 -24.45 -1.89
C ASP A 537 -12.27 -23.10 -1.12
N GLU A 538 -11.72 -22.97 0.08
CA GLU A 538 -11.70 -21.68 0.80
C GLU A 538 -10.33 -20.99 0.72
N GLU A 539 -10.30 -19.85 0.02
CA GLU A 539 -9.17 -18.95 -0.04
C GLU A 539 -8.89 -18.34 1.35
N PRO A 540 -7.66 -18.41 1.90
CA PRO A 540 -7.37 -17.84 3.22
C PRO A 540 -7.75 -16.36 3.31
N GLY A 541 -8.41 -15.96 4.41
CA GLY A 541 -8.85 -14.58 4.62
C GLY A 541 -10.04 -14.16 3.76
N ALA A 542 -10.80 -15.10 3.17
CA ALA A 542 -12.01 -14.84 2.41
C ALA A 542 -13.18 -15.72 2.90
N LEU A 543 -14.36 -15.13 2.99
CA LEU A 543 -15.63 -15.84 3.28
C LEU A 543 -16.60 -15.57 2.14
N PHE A 544 -17.14 -16.62 1.53
CA PHE A 544 -18.09 -16.50 0.43
C PHE A 544 -19.52 -16.78 0.89
N PHE A 545 -20.47 -15.99 0.40
CA PHE A 545 -21.89 -16.03 0.73
C PHE A 545 -22.74 -15.91 -0.54
N ASP A 546 -23.97 -16.46 -0.49
CA ASP A 546 -24.95 -16.26 -1.54
C ASP A 546 -25.28 -14.77 -1.70
N PRO A 547 -25.63 -14.27 -2.92
CA PRO A 547 -25.98 -12.87 -3.16
C PRO A 547 -27.10 -12.33 -2.29
N GLU A 548 -28.03 -13.19 -1.84
CA GLU A 548 -29.11 -12.83 -0.92
C GLU A 548 -28.60 -12.36 0.46
N ALA A 549 -27.35 -12.65 0.80
CA ALA A 549 -26.72 -12.19 2.04
C ALA A 549 -26.20 -10.74 1.97
N GLY A 550 -26.12 -10.13 0.78
CA GLY A 550 -25.58 -8.80 0.56
C GLY A 550 -26.09 -7.75 1.56
N PRO A 551 -27.41 -7.49 1.65
CA PRO A 551 -27.95 -6.49 2.59
C PRO A 551 -27.65 -6.79 4.06
N ALA A 552 -27.52 -8.07 4.43
CA ALA A 552 -27.13 -8.46 5.78
C ALA A 552 -25.66 -8.15 6.07
N LEU A 553 -24.80 -8.38 5.09
CA LEU A 553 -23.37 -8.09 5.18
C LEU A 553 -23.10 -6.58 5.17
N GLU A 554 -23.80 -5.81 4.34
CA GLU A 554 -23.75 -4.34 4.36
C GLU A 554 -24.10 -3.79 5.75
N LEU A 555 -25.19 -4.22 6.35
CA LEU A 555 -25.57 -3.81 7.71
C LEU A 555 -24.50 -4.17 8.74
N LEU A 556 -23.91 -5.36 8.65
CA LEU A 556 -22.97 -5.89 9.65
C LEU A 556 -21.56 -5.32 9.51
N LEU A 557 -21.18 -4.85 8.33
CA LEU A 557 -19.78 -4.49 8.01
C LEU A 557 -19.59 -3.02 7.64
N LEU A 558 -20.64 -2.33 7.16
CA LEU A 558 -20.53 -0.98 6.61
C LEU A 558 -21.38 0.05 7.36
N SER A 559 -22.32 -0.35 8.24
CA SER A 559 -23.15 0.61 8.97
C SER A 559 -22.40 1.22 10.17
N GLU A 560 -22.72 2.44 10.52
CA GLU A 560 -22.22 3.10 11.73
C GLU A 560 -22.60 2.32 13.01
N ASP A 561 -23.82 1.78 13.06
CA ASP A 561 -24.26 0.93 14.17
C ASP A 561 -23.34 -0.28 14.39
N ALA A 562 -22.81 -0.88 13.31
CA ALA A 562 -21.89 -2.01 13.41
C ALA A 562 -20.53 -1.62 14.00
N ALA A 563 -20.09 -0.39 13.77
CA ALA A 563 -18.83 0.13 14.32
C ALA A 563 -18.98 0.52 15.80
N ASP A 564 -20.07 1.17 16.20
CA ASP A 564 -20.24 1.76 17.51
C ASP A 564 -20.96 0.83 18.51
N ASP A 565 -22.29 0.83 18.49
CA ASP A 565 -23.13 0.12 19.46
C ASP A 565 -23.30 -1.36 19.16
N GLY A 566 -23.03 -1.75 17.93
CA GLY A 566 -23.22 -3.09 17.40
C GLY A 566 -24.68 -3.41 17.03
N VAL A 567 -24.85 -4.40 16.16
CA VAL A 567 -26.12 -4.84 15.58
C VAL A 567 -26.68 -6.02 16.34
N VAL A 568 -28.00 -6.02 16.63
CA VAL A 568 -28.69 -7.20 17.17
C VAL A 568 -28.88 -8.22 16.05
N VAL A 569 -28.46 -9.45 16.26
CA VAL A 569 -28.51 -10.51 15.23
C VAL A 569 -29.93 -10.71 14.71
N GLY A 570 -30.95 -10.57 15.55
CA GLY A 570 -32.35 -10.66 15.17
C GLY A 570 -32.82 -9.62 14.16
N ASP A 571 -32.17 -8.48 14.10
CA ASP A 571 -32.50 -7.37 13.21
C ASP A 571 -31.80 -7.46 11.83
N VAL A 572 -30.86 -8.40 11.66
CA VAL A 572 -30.11 -8.59 10.40
C VAL A 572 -31.07 -9.07 9.29
N PRO A 573 -31.11 -8.41 8.12
CA PRO A 573 -32.11 -8.64 7.07
C PRO A 573 -31.82 -9.90 6.23
N LEU A 574 -31.84 -11.08 6.86
CA LEU A 574 -31.66 -12.37 6.17
C LEU A 574 -32.63 -13.42 6.71
N GLN A 575 -33.33 -14.11 5.81
CA GLN A 575 -34.28 -15.16 6.15
C GLN A 575 -33.84 -16.51 5.53
N PRO A 576 -34.17 -17.64 6.14
CA PRO A 576 -34.78 -17.79 7.51
C PRO A 576 -33.79 -17.46 8.63
N GLU A 577 -34.26 -17.36 9.86
CA GLU A 577 -33.47 -17.10 11.07
C GLU A 577 -32.20 -17.97 11.18
N THR A 578 -32.30 -19.24 10.78
CA THR A 578 -31.15 -20.16 10.79
C THR A 578 -30.02 -19.72 9.85
N ARG A 579 -30.32 -19.18 8.65
CA ARG A 579 -29.31 -18.65 7.71
C ARG A 579 -28.66 -17.40 8.28
N ARG A 580 -29.44 -16.49 8.85
CA ARG A 580 -28.98 -15.26 9.51
C ARG A 580 -27.99 -15.57 10.64
N THR A 581 -28.39 -16.45 11.55
CA THR A 581 -27.55 -16.86 12.68
C THR A 581 -26.29 -17.57 12.22
N GLU A 582 -26.34 -18.39 11.16
CA GLU A 582 -25.19 -19.10 10.61
C GLU A 582 -24.21 -18.12 9.94
N LEU A 583 -24.68 -17.15 9.18
CA LEU A 583 -23.87 -16.09 8.58
C LEU A 583 -23.07 -15.36 9.68
N VAL A 584 -23.75 -14.89 10.74
CA VAL A 584 -23.09 -14.20 11.84
C VAL A 584 -22.08 -15.09 12.57
N LYS A 585 -22.38 -16.37 12.74
CA LYS A 585 -21.45 -17.34 13.34
C LYS A 585 -20.17 -17.50 12.52
N ARG A 586 -20.27 -17.55 11.20
CA ARG A 586 -19.08 -17.61 10.32
C ARG A 586 -18.22 -16.37 10.49
N LEU A 587 -18.81 -15.16 10.46
CA LEU A 587 -18.08 -13.91 10.67
C LEU A 587 -17.45 -13.80 12.07
N VAL A 588 -18.13 -14.30 13.12
CA VAL A 588 -17.58 -14.34 14.49
C VAL A 588 -16.46 -15.38 14.59
N ALA A 589 -16.60 -16.53 13.93
CA ALA A 589 -15.58 -17.58 13.93
C ALA A 589 -14.28 -17.10 13.26
N ALA A 590 -14.39 -16.37 12.15
CA ALA A 590 -13.27 -15.75 11.43
C ALA A 590 -12.68 -14.52 12.16
N GLY A 591 -13.31 -14.04 13.24
CA GLY A 591 -12.84 -12.88 14.00
C GLY A 591 -13.25 -11.53 13.42
N VAL A 592 -14.04 -11.49 12.34
CA VAL A 592 -14.52 -10.24 11.73
C VAL A 592 -15.48 -9.51 12.67
N LEU A 593 -16.35 -10.26 13.34
CA LEU A 593 -17.29 -9.72 14.32
C LEU A 593 -16.97 -10.20 15.75
N ALA A 594 -17.15 -9.30 16.71
CA ALA A 594 -17.13 -9.60 18.14
C ALA A 594 -18.55 -9.64 18.71
N VAL A 595 -18.80 -10.56 19.67
CA VAL A 595 -20.05 -10.56 20.44
C VAL A 595 -19.93 -9.52 21.57
N VAL A 596 -20.78 -8.50 21.54
CA VAL A 596 -20.88 -7.48 22.60
C VAL A 596 -21.61 -8.08 23.80
N ARG A 597 -21.09 -7.85 25.00
CA ARG A 597 -21.64 -8.39 26.26
C ARG A 597 -22.56 -7.40 26.95
#